data_0035b073463177c1570dae5456eb7cec
#
_entry.id   0035b073463177c1570dae5456eb7cec
#
_cell.length_a   1.000
_cell.length_b   1.000
_cell.length_c   1.000
_cell.angle_alpha   90.00
_cell.angle_beta   90.00
_cell.angle_gamma   90.00
#
_symmetry.space_group_name_H-M   'P 1'
#
loop_
_entity.id
_entity.type
_entity.pdbx_description
1 polymer ?
#
loop_
_entity_poly.entity_id
_entity_poly.type
_entity_poly.pdbx_seq_one_letter_code
_entity_poly.pdbx_strand_id
1 'polypeptide(L)'
;MKRLLAVLLVGMICCLCYGQDSLIVVFWNVENFFDYTDQGAGESDAEWSSGGERRWTKKRFQTKCDDIVKSLFWMGERYGKMPDVIGLAEVENRNVLWMLLNNTLLRKCGYKTVHQDSGDRRGIDVALLYKESSFRKICLYK
;
A
#
# COMPACT_ATOMS: atom_id res chain seq x y z
N MET A 1 -23.57 -30.77 39.11
CA MET A 1 -22.11 -30.52 38.91
C MET A 1 -21.64 -30.98 37.53
N LYS A 2 -21.81 -32.24 37.08
CA LYS A 2 -21.30 -32.71 35.78
C LYS A 2 -21.82 -31.93 34.57
N ARG A 3 -23.10 -31.49 34.56
CA ARG A 3 -23.70 -30.70 33.47
C ARG A 3 -23.16 -29.27 33.41
N LEU A 4 -22.87 -28.66 34.56
CA LEU A 4 -22.29 -27.32 34.64
C LEU A 4 -20.83 -27.30 34.13
N LEU A 5 -20.08 -28.36 34.46
CA LEU A 5 -18.71 -28.54 33.98
C LEU A 5 -18.63 -28.72 32.46
N ALA A 6 -19.61 -29.47 31.88
CA ALA A 6 -19.71 -29.65 30.43
C ALA A 6 -20.03 -28.35 29.68
N VAL A 7 -20.93 -27.52 30.21
CA VAL A 7 -21.24 -26.19 29.61
C VAL A 7 -20.05 -25.25 29.68
N LEU A 8 -19.29 -25.24 30.79
CA LEU A 8 -18.05 -24.44 30.92
C LEU A 8 -16.99 -24.94 29.95
N LEU A 9 -16.83 -26.25 29.76
CA LEU A 9 -15.86 -26.82 28.84
C LEU A 9 -16.19 -26.49 27.37
N VAL A 10 -17.46 -26.57 26.97
CA VAL A 10 -17.93 -26.20 25.63
C VAL A 10 -17.77 -24.69 25.40
N GLY A 11 -18.08 -23.86 26.39
CA GLY A 11 -17.84 -22.40 26.32
C GLY A 11 -16.38 -22.04 26.15
N MET A 12 -15.46 -22.75 26.82
CA MET A 12 -14.02 -22.54 26.70
C MET A 12 -13.46 -22.99 25.35
N ILE A 13 -14.00 -24.07 24.77
CA ILE A 13 -13.61 -24.53 23.42
C ILE A 13 -14.09 -23.56 22.35
N CYS A 14 -15.29 -22.99 22.48
CA CYS A 14 -15.77 -21.94 21.57
C CYS A 14 -14.92 -20.66 21.60
N CYS A 15 -14.34 -20.30 22.75
CA CYS A 15 -13.42 -19.16 22.84
C CYS A 15 -12.05 -19.42 22.18
N LEU A 16 -11.64 -20.66 22.01
CA LEU A 16 -10.37 -21.02 21.35
C LEU A 16 -10.43 -21.03 19.82
N CYS A 17 -11.62 -20.91 19.23
CA CYS A 17 -11.80 -20.85 17.77
C CYS A 17 -11.73 -19.43 17.17
N TYR A 18 -11.47 -18.39 17.97
CA TYR A 18 -11.31 -17.02 17.49
C TYR A 18 -9.84 -16.70 17.30
N GLY A 19 -9.35 -16.89 16.09
CA GLY A 19 -7.99 -16.48 15.78
C GLY A 19 -7.48 -17.00 14.44
N GLN A 20 -8.29 -16.99 13.38
CA GLN A 20 -7.69 -16.96 12.05
C GLN A 20 -7.29 -15.51 11.78
N ASP A 21 -5.98 -15.20 11.93
CA ASP A 21 -5.41 -13.96 11.43
C ASP A 21 -5.57 -13.94 9.92
N SER A 22 -6.64 -13.31 9.45
CA SER A 22 -6.87 -13.14 8.01
C SER A 22 -5.86 -12.13 7.47
N LEU A 23 -5.20 -12.45 6.37
CA LEU A 23 -4.38 -11.52 5.62
C LEU A 23 -5.25 -10.74 4.62
N ILE A 24 -5.12 -9.43 4.62
CA ILE A 24 -5.74 -8.57 3.61
C ILE A 24 -4.66 -8.17 2.61
N VAL A 25 -4.82 -8.64 1.38
CA VAL A 25 -3.94 -8.31 0.26
C VAL A 25 -4.75 -7.51 -0.75
N VAL A 26 -4.22 -6.36 -1.15
CA VAL A 26 -4.79 -5.48 -2.17
C VAL A 26 -3.80 -5.38 -3.32
N PHE A 27 -4.29 -5.45 -4.56
CA PHE A 27 -3.53 -5.08 -5.74
C PHE A 27 -4.31 -4.00 -6.50
N TRP A 28 -3.63 -2.88 -6.82
CA TRP A 28 -4.27 -1.72 -7.43
C TRP A 28 -3.36 -1.05 -8.45
N ASN A 29 -3.86 -0.86 -9.68
CA ASN A 29 -3.24 0.06 -10.62
C ASN A 29 -3.65 1.49 -10.22
N VAL A 30 -2.68 2.27 -9.76
CA VAL A 30 -2.91 3.64 -9.30
C VAL A 30 -2.86 4.65 -10.45
N GLU A 31 -2.66 4.19 -11.69
CA GLU A 31 -2.70 4.98 -12.93
C GLU A 31 -1.73 6.17 -12.93
N ASN A 32 -0.58 6.02 -13.58
CA ASN A 32 0.37 7.12 -13.81
C ASN A 32 0.73 7.88 -12.52
N PHE A 33 1.25 7.15 -11.53
CA PHE A 33 1.66 7.75 -10.27
C PHE A 33 3.09 8.27 -10.36
N PHE A 34 3.25 9.34 -11.15
CA PHE A 34 4.49 10.08 -11.33
C PHE A 34 4.72 11.08 -10.21
N ASP A 35 5.96 11.40 -9.98
CA ASP A 35 6.35 12.58 -9.20
C ASP A 35 6.03 13.86 -10.01
N TYR A 36 6.10 15.00 -9.41
CA TYR A 36 5.74 16.27 -10.05
C TYR A 36 6.96 17.03 -10.61
N THR A 37 8.13 16.40 -10.58
CA THR A 37 9.40 16.94 -11.10
C THR A 37 9.94 16.04 -12.20
N ASP A 38 10.42 16.63 -13.30
CA ASP A 38 11.11 15.91 -14.36
C ASP A 38 12.48 15.47 -13.86
N GLN A 39 12.73 14.17 -13.80
CA GLN A 39 13.99 13.57 -13.35
C GLN A 39 14.70 12.81 -14.48
N GLY A 40 14.10 12.75 -15.67
CA GLY A 40 14.62 12.01 -16.82
C GLY A 40 14.54 10.48 -16.64
N ALA A 41 13.59 10.01 -15.83
CA ALA A 41 13.48 8.60 -15.50
C ALA A 41 12.85 7.74 -16.59
N GLY A 42 12.16 8.33 -17.57
CA GLY A 42 11.50 7.63 -18.66
C GLY A 42 10.94 8.57 -19.72
N GLU A 43 10.34 8.02 -20.76
CA GLU A 43 9.78 8.83 -21.87
C GLU A 43 8.61 9.71 -21.43
N SER A 44 7.88 9.31 -20.38
CA SER A 44 6.70 10.05 -19.89
C SER A 44 6.99 11.00 -18.73
N ASP A 45 8.20 11.00 -18.15
CA ASP A 45 8.56 11.81 -16.99
C ASP A 45 8.39 13.31 -17.26
N ALA A 46 8.94 13.81 -18.35
CA ALA A 46 8.78 15.22 -18.76
C ALA A 46 7.31 15.60 -18.96
N GLU A 47 6.50 14.73 -19.57
CA GLU A 47 5.07 14.94 -19.79
C GLU A 47 4.31 15.08 -18.46
N TRP A 48 4.65 14.23 -17.47
CA TRP A 48 4.01 14.18 -16.15
C TRP A 48 4.70 15.06 -15.11
N SER A 49 5.45 16.05 -15.53
CA SER A 49 6.04 17.07 -14.64
C SER A 49 5.15 18.30 -14.48
N SER A 50 5.53 19.16 -13.53
CA SER A 50 4.83 20.44 -13.30
C SER A 50 4.87 21.39 -14.49
N GLY A 51 5.95 21.34 -15.28
CA GLY A 51 6.13 22.10 -16.53
C GLY A 51 5.68 21.35 -17.78
N GLY A 52 5.36 20.08 -17.68
CA GLY A 52 4.99 19.22 -18.78
C GLY A 52 3.55 19.39 -19.27
N GLU A 53 3.21 18.64 -20.32
CA GLU A 53 1.89 18.72 -20.99
C GLU A 53 0.75 18.44 -20.03
N ARG A 54 0.91 17.47 -19.11
CA ARG A 54 -0.11 17.09 -18.12
C ARG A 54 -0.23 18.08 -16.97
N ARG A 55 0.71 19.03 -16.85
CA ARG A 55 0.74 19.99 -15.75
C ARG A 55 0.57 19.28 -14.39
N TRP A 56 1.38 18.25 -14.19
CA TRP A 56 1.32 17.38 -12.99
C TRP A 56 1.96 18.09 -11.81
N THR A 57 1.25 19.07 -11.23
CA THR A 57 1.76 19.92 -10.16
C THR A 57 1.83 19.18 -8.83
N LYS A 58 2.65 19.69 -7.91
CA LYS A 58 2.72 19.20 -6.51
C LYS A 58 1.34 19.08 -5.86
N LYS A 59 0.42 20.03 -6.13
CA LYS A 59 -0.94 20.00 -5.60
C LYS A 59 -1.72 18.79 -6.13
N ARG A 60 -1.64 18.52 -7.43
CA ARG A 60 -2.32 17.37 -8.06
C ARG A 60 -1.75 16.05 -7.54
N PHE A 61 -0.42 15.98 -7.43
CA PHE A 61 0.26 14.84 -6.82
C PHE A 61 -0.24 14.59 -5.39
N GLN A 62 -0.27 15.63 -4.55
CA GLN A 62 -0.74 15.50 -3.17
C GLN A 62 -2.22 15.06 -3.12
N THR A 63 -3.08 15.62 -3.97
CA THR A 63 -4.49 15.19 -4.07
C THR A 63 -4.58 13.70 -4.38
N LYS A 64 -3.78 13.21 -5.33
CA LYS A 64 -3.74 11.78 -5.67
C LYS A 64 -3.27 10.92 -4.50
N CYS A 65 -2.23 11.34 -3.78
CA CYS A 65 -1.80 10.68 -2.56
C CYS A 65 -2.94 10.58 -1.52
N ASP A 66 -3.65 11.68 -1.31
CA ASP A 66 -4.76 11.74 -0.36
C ASP A 66 -5.93 10.82 -0.78
N ASP A 67 -6.21 10.73 -2.09
CA ASP A 67 -7.27 9.85 -2.60
C ASP A 67 -6.90 8.36 -2.50
N ILE A 68 -5.64 8.01 -2.77
CA ILE A 68 -5.12 6.65 -2.51
C ILE A 68 -5.30 6.31 -1.02
N VAL A 69 -4.89 7.20 -0.15
CA VAL A 69 -4.97 7.02 1.31
C VAL A 69 -6.41 6.86 1.77
N LYS A 70 -7.33 7.73 1.33
CA LYS A 70 -8.76 7.61 1.65
C LYS A 70 -9.33 6.25 1.25
N SER A 71 -8.98 5.77 0.06
CA SER A 71 -9.43 4.46 -0.42
C SER A 71 -8.90 3.32 0.46
N LEU A 72 -7.64 3.38 0.86
CA LEU A 72 -7.04 2.37 1.75
C LEU A 72 -7.67 2.41 3.15
N PHE A 73 -7.94 3.59 3.70
CA PHE A 73 -8.62 3.72 4.99
C PHE A 73 -10.06 3.23 4.92
N TRP A 74 -10.79 3.54 3.83
CA TRP A 74 -12.12 2.98 3.61
C TRP A 74 -12.11 1.45 3.59
N MET A 75 -11.12 0.83 2.92
CA MET A 75 -10.94 -0.63 2.99
C MET A 75 -10.67 -1.08 4.42
N GLY A 76 -9.82 -0.35 5.15
CA GLY A 76 -9.52 -0.64 6.56
C GLY A 76 -10.75 -0.63 7.45
N GLU A 77 -11.63 0.34 7.29
CA GLU A 77 -12.93 0.42 7.98
C GLU A 77 -13.85 -0.74 7.58
N ARG A 78 -13.92 -1.04 6.28
CA ARG A 78 -14.79 -2.10 5.73
C ARG A 78 -14.41 -3.49 6.21
N TYR A 79 -13.13 -3.76 6.38
CA TYR A 79 -12.59 -5.08 6.74
C TYR A 79 -12.06 -5.19 8.18
N GLY A 80 -12.21 -4.13 8.96
CA GLY A 80 -11.81 -4.09 10.37
C GLY A 80 -10.31 -3.91 10.62
N LYS A 81 -9.48 -3.87 9.58
CA LYS A 81 -8.05 -3.58 9.66
C LYS A 81 -7.50 -3.08 8.33
N MET A 82 -6.44 -2.29 8.39
CA MET A 82 -5.70 -1.87 7.20
C MET A 82 -5.09 -3.09 6.49
N PRO A 83 -5.01 -3.08 5.14
CA PRO A 83 -4.36 -4.15 4.38
C PRO A 83 -2.96 -4.50 4.90
N ASP A 84 -2.62 -5.77 4.89
CA ASP A 84 -1.30 -6.24 5.32
C ASP A 84 -0.26 -6.09 4.20
N VAL A 85 -0.72 -6.26 2.95
CA VAL A 85 0.09 -6.10 1.72
C VAL A 85 -0.71 -5.31 0.69
N ILE A 86 -0.05 -4.35 0.04
CA ILE A 86 -0.62 -3.54 -1.03
C ILE A 86 0.36 -3.56 -2.20
N GLY A 87 -0.03 -4.20 -3.30
CA GLY A 87 0.66 -4.09 -4.58
C GLY A 87 0.14 -2.88 -5.34
N LEU A 88 1.04 -2.03 -5.81
CA LEU A 88 0.73 -0.86 -6.63
C LEU A 88 1.38 -1.02 -8.00
N ALA A 89 0.63 -0.83 -9.06
CA ALA A 89 1.15 -0.73 -10.41
C ALA A 89 1.10 0.72 -10.91
N GLU A 90 1.95 1.01 -11.89
CA GLU A 90 2.15 2.32 -12.48
C GLU A 90 2.69 3.36 -11.49
N VAL A 91 3.68 2.95 -10.73
CA VAL A 91 4.43 3.81 -9.81
C VAL A 91 5.77 4.17 -10.44
N GLU A 92 6.11 5.45 -10.54
CA GLU A 92 7.34 5.88 -11.20
C GLU A 92 8.61 5.45 -10.43
N ASN A 93 8.70 5.82 -9.15
CA ASN A 93 9.96 5.66 -8.44
C ASN A 93 9.79 5.54 -6.91
N ARG A 94 10.90 5.33 -6.21
CA ARG A 94 10.93 5.22 -4.75
C ARG A 94 10.56 6.53 -4.04
N ASN A 95 10.82 7.69 -4.66
CA ASN A 95 10.51 8.98 -4.08
C ASN A 95 9.00 9.20 -3.97
N VAL A 96 8.24 8.80 -5.00
CA VAL A 96 6.78 8.80 -4.99
C VAL A 96 6.23 7.98 -3.81
N LEU A 97 6.78 6.77 -3.60
CA LEU A 97 6.40 5.92 -2.47
C LEU A 97 6.77 6.52 -1.12
N TRP A 98 7.96 7.12 -1.03
CA TRP A 98 8.39 7.81 0.18
C TRP A 98 7.44 8.96 0.52
N MET A 99 7.08 9.78 -0.48
CA MET A 99 6.12 10.88 -0.28
C MET A 99 4.73 10.37 0.12
N LEU A 100 4.23 9.30 -0.53
CA LEU A 100 2.96 8.67 -0.18
C LEU A 100 2.96 8.22 1.29
N LEU A 101 4.03 7.54 1.74
CA LEU A 101 4.09 7.03 3.11
C LEU A 101 4.34 8.12 4.16
N ASN A 102 5.16 9.11 3.88
CA ASN A 102 5.62 10.06 4.91
C ASN A 102 4.82 11.37 4.95
N ASN A 103 4.25 11.79 3.82
CA ASN A 103 3.51 13.04 3.73
C ASN A 103 1.98 12.85 3.87
N THR A 104 1.54 11.61 4.19
CA THR A 104 0.12 11.30 4.39
C THR A 104 -0.11 10.61 5.74
N LEU A 105 -1.37 10.22 6.00
CA LEU A 105 -1.73 9.47 7.22
C LEU A 105 -1.12 8.06 7.25
N LEU A 106 -0.67 7.51 6.13
CA LEU A 106 -0.02 6.19 6.08
C LEU A 106 1.26 6.12 6.92
N ARG A 107 1.88 7.25 7.24
CA ARG A 107 3.04 7.32 8.16
C ARG A 107 2.80 6.65 9.51
N LYS A 108 1.51 6.54 9.93
CA LYS A 108 1.12 5.92 11.20
C LYS A 108 0.79 4.44 11.06
N CYS A 109 0.79 3.89 9.85
CA CYS A 109 0.31 2.53 9.57
C CYS A 109 1.42 1.46 9.56
N GLY A 110 2.70 1.86 9.69
CA GLY A 110 3.83 0.93 9.81
C GLY A 110 4.17 0.20 8.50
N TYR A 111 3.88 0.81 7.34
CA TYR A 111 4.25 0.22 6.05
C TYR A 111 5.73 0.41 5.72
N LYS A 112 6.30 -0.61 5.10
CA LYS A 112 7.59 -0.60 4.39
C LYS A 112 7.34 -0.79 2.90
N THR A 113 8.30 -0.40 2.08
CA THR A 113 8.20 -0.49 0.62
C THR A 113 9.23 -1.45 0.04
N VAL A 114 8.83 -2.13 -1.03
CA VAL A 114 9.72 -2.76 -1.99
C VAL A 114 9.36 -2.19 -3.35
N HIS A 115 10.38 -1.74 -4.07
CA HIS A 115 10.26 -1.19 -5.41
C HIS A 115 11.45 -1.67 -6.23
N GLN A 116 11.21 -1.99 -7.46
CA GLN A 116 12.23 -2.37 -8.42
C GLN A 116 11.89 -1.74 -9.76
N ASP A 117 12.90 -1.06 -10.33
CA ASP A 117 12.77 -0.47 -11.65
C ASP A 117 12.57 -1.58 -12.68
N SER A 118 11.62 -1.40 -13.55
CA SER A 118 11.29 -2.28 -14.67
C SER A 118 11.97 -1.81 -15.97
N GLY A 119 11.78 -2.54 -17.03
CA GLY A 119 12.17 -2.12 -18.38
C GLY A 119 11.10 -1.32 -19.12
N ASP A 120 10.06 -0.81 -18.43
CA ASP A 120 9.01 -0.02 -19.08
C ASP A 120 9.57 1.34 -19.53
N ARG A 121 9.45 1.63 -20.83
CA ARG A 121 10.01 2.86 -21.44
C ARG A 121 9.33 4.13 -20.91
N ARG A 122 8.12 4.04 -20.40
CA ARG A 122 7.39 5.16 -19.79
C ARG A 122 8.00 5.58 -18.44
N GLY A 123 8.81 4.70 -17.81
CA GLY A 123 9.36 4.94 -16.48
C GLY A 123 8.34 4.65 -15.37
N ILE A 124 7.50 3.63 -15.54
CA ILE A 124 6.54 3.19 -14.51
C ILE A 124 6.77 1.73 -14.15
N ASP A 125 6.55 1.43 -12.89
CA ASP A 125 6.94 0.20 -12.25
C ASP A 125 5.85 -0.41 -11.40
N VAL A 126 6.20 -1.52 -10.74
CA VAL A 126 5.38 -2.13 -9.70
C VAL A 126 6.05 -1.96 -8.34
N ALA A 127 5.26 -1.63 -7.35
CA ALA A 127 5.71 -1.48 -5.98
C ALA A 127 4.87 -2.33 -5.02
N LEU A 128 5.48 -2.69 -3.89
CA LEU A 128 4.81 -3.38 -2.81
C LEU A 128 4.95 -2.57 -1.52
N LEU A 129 3.83 -2.34 -0.84
CA LEU A 129 3.82 -1.90 0.54
C LEU A 129 3.42 -3.07 1.42
N TYR A 130 4.09 -3.26 2.54
CA TYR A 130 3.79 -4.34 3.48
C TYR A 130 3.93 -3.86 4.92
N LYS A 131 3.11 -4.41 5.81
CA LYS A 131 3.26 -4.15 7.26
C LYS A 131 4.41 -4.96 7.82
N GLU A 132 5.35 -4.29 8.46
CA GLU A 132 6.49 -4.93 9.11
C GLU A 132 6.06 -5.83 10.28
N SER A 133 4.90 -5.58 10.87
CA SER A 133 4.29 -6.43 11.89
C SER A 133 3.83 -7.80 11.37
N SER A 134 3.45 -7.87 10.07
CA SER A 134 2.92 -9.09 9.44
C SER A 134 3.95 -9.79 8.55
N PHE A 135 4.92 -9.06 8.01
CA PHE A 135 5.88 -9.56 7.04
C PHE A 135 7.28 -9.01 7.26
N ARG A 136 8.26 -9.82 6.91
CA ARG A 136 9.67 -9.42 6.83
C ARG A 136 10.22 -9.76 5.45
N LYS A 137 10.80 -8.77 4.79
CA LYS A 137 11.52 -8.99 3.54
C LYS A 137 12.74 -9.88 3.79
N ILE A 138 12.86 -10.98 3.05
CA ILE A 138 13.98 -11.92 3.13
C ILE A 138 15.02 -11.57 2.07
N CYS A 139 14.63 -11.51 0.79
CA CYS A 139 15.52 -11.18 -0.32
C CYS A 139 14.73 -10.60 -1.50
N LEU A 140 15.45 -9.98 -2.42
CA LEU A 140 14.95 -9.58 -3.72
C LEU A 140 15.79 -10.33 -4.75
N TYR A 141 15.16 -11.19 -5.54
CA TYR A 141 15.80 -11.78 -6.71
C TYR A 141 15.75 -10.75 -7.84
N LYS A 142 16.90 -10.57 -8.49
CA LYS A 142 17.01 -9.80 -9.73
C LYS A 142 16.77 -10.71 -10.92
#